data_20301664d19318a1a2c9dc7fe8f74f6c
#
_entry.id   20301664d19318a1a2c9dc7fe8f74f6c
#
_cell.length_a   1.000
_cell.length_b   1.000
_cell.length_c   1.000
_cell.angle_alpha   90.00
_cell.angle_beta   90.00
_cell.angle_gamma   90.00
#
_symmetry.space_group_name_H-M   'P 1'
#
loop_
_entity.id
_entity.type
_entity.pdbx_description
1 polymer ?
#
loop_
_entity_poly.entity_id
_entity_poly.type
_entity_poly.pdbx_seq_one_letter_code
_entity_poly.pdbx_strand_id
1 'polypeptide(L)'
;MFRFSKTILVLAIAGASTAAFAFDNFKGVGRPATPAEIKAWDIDVRPDFKGLPKGSGSVDKGQELFEEKCASCHGTFGESNEVFTPLVGGTTKDDIKTGRVKGLSSGELPQRTTFTKVATISTVFDYIQRAMPWTAPKSLKPDEVFAILAYLLNLQEIVPADFVLSDKNIGEVQNLLPNRNGMTTDHGMWPGASAAKGGIGNGGKPDMNNKACMKNCKTEVRIGSTLPEYARDAHGNLFEQNRDFGPVRGQKTGAGASAAPVAATTTLDLANKSGCMACHGVNNKIVGPGYNEVIARYKDQSDAEDRLVAKVKSGGQGAWGSIPMPPNA
;
A
#
# COMPACT_ATOMS: atom_id res chain seq x y z
N MET A 1 17.42 -64.89 -13.46
CA MET A 1 16.84 -64.55 -12.16
C MET A 1 17.58 -63.35 -11.59
N PHE A 2 16.87 -62.25 -11.28
CA PHE A 2 17.34 -60.98 -10.67
C PHE A 2 18.26 -60.06 -11.45
N ARG A 3 17.70 -59.34 -12.43
CA ARG A 3 18.28 -58.11 -12.96
C ARG A 3 17.49 -56.82 -12.61
N PHE A 4 16.47 -56.91 -11.75
CA PHE A 4 15.59 -55.80 -11.41
C PHE A 4 16.04 -54.92 -10.23
N SER A 5 16.95 -55.38 -9.39
CA SER A 5 17.31 -54.64 -8.17
C SER A 5 18.28 -53.47 -8.38
N LYS A 6 19.09 -53.50 -9.45
CA LYS A 6 20.05 -52.41 -9.71
C LYS A 6 19.41 -51.18 -10.35
N THR A 7 18.37 -51.38 -11.16
CA THR A 7 17.65 -50.28 -11.82
C THR A 7 16.78 -49.50 -10.84
N ILE A 8 16.18 -50.20 -9.87
CA ILE A 8 15.40 -49.52 -8.80
C ILE A 8 16.29 -48.72 -7.86
N LEU A 9 17.50 -49.18 -7.55
CA LEU A 9 18.44 -48.47 -6.70
C LEU A 9 18.96 -47.20 -7.37
N VAL A 10 19.22 -47.22 -8.68
CA VAL A 10 19.66 -46.06 -9.44
C VAL A 10 18.55 -45.02 -9.56
N LEU A 11 17.30 -45.41 -9.74
CA LEU A 11 16.16 -44.51 -9.76
C LEU A 11 15.85 -43.90 -8.39
N ALA A 12 16.06 -44.64 -7.30
CA ALA A 12 15.89 -44.10 -5.94
C ALA A 12 17.01 -43.09 -5.57
N ILE A 13 18.22 -43.29 -6.04
CA ILE A 13 19.33 -42.34 -5.84
C ILE A 13 19.17 -41.09 -6.71
N ALA A 14 18.66 -41.22 -7.94
CA ALA A 14 18.36 -40.10 -8.82
C ALA A 14 17.18 -39.22 -8.31
N GLY A 15 16.20 -39.85 -7.65
CA GLY A 15 15.05 -39.14 -7.04
C GLY A 15 15.42 -38.40 -5.73
N ALA A 16 16.43 -38.86 -5.01
CA ALA A 16 16.90 -38.21 -3.77
C ALA A 16 17.80 -37.00 -4.03
N SER A 17 18.39 -36.91 -5.23
CA SER A 17 19.33 -35.83 -5.56
C SER A 17 18.67 -34.52 -5.98
N THR A 18 17.37 -34.50 -6.28
CA THR A 18 16.67 -33.28 -6.72
C THR A 18 16.08 -32.45 -5.58
N ALA A 19 16.05 -32.98 -4.35
CA ALA A 19 15.53 -32.27 -3.18
C ALA A 19 16.60 -31.45 -2.41
N ALA A 20 17.88 -31.51 -2.80
CA ALA A 20 18.99 -30.96 -1.99
C ALA A 20 19.56 -29.63 -2.48
N PHE A 21 19.04 -29.02 -3.54
CA PHE A 21 19.70 -27.83 -4.15
C PHE A 21 19.14 -26.45 -3.76
N ALA A 22 18.24 -26.35 -2.78
CA ALA A 22 17.58 -25.07 -2.52
C ALA A 22 18.16 -24.19 -1.40
N PHE A 23 19.04 -24.70 -0.51
CA PHE A 23 19.29 -23.94 0.75
C PHE A 23 20.73 -23.85 1.27
N ASP A 24 21.74 -24.14 0.48
CA ASP A 24 23.12 -24.22 1.02
C ASP A 24 23.95 -22.91 0.89
N ASN A 25 23.43 -21.86 0.27
CA ASN A 25 24.21 -20.65 0.02
C ASN A 25 24.25 -19.64 1.19
N PHE A 26 23.46 -19.84 2.25
CA PHE A 26 23.37 -18.91 3.36
C PHE A 26 23.43 -19.59 4.73
N LYS A 27 24.36 -20.48 4.90
CA LYS A 27 24.55 -21.24 6.16
C LYS A 27 24.75 -20.30 7.35
N GLY A 28 23.86 -20.36 8.32
CA GLY A 28 23.90 -19.49 9.51
C GLY A 28 23.22 -18.13 9.37
N VAL A 29 22.60 -17.84 8.23
CA VAL A 29 21.79 -16.62 8.05
C VAL A 29 20.31 -16.99 8.05
N GLY A 30 19.62 -16.57 9.09
CA GLY A 30 18.19 -16.82 9.25
C GLY A 30 17.87 -18.28 9.61
N ARG A 31 16.57 -18.57 9.62
CA ARG A 31 16.00 -19.91 9.79
C ARG A 31 14.74 -20.08 8.94
N PRO A 32 14.31 -21.28 8.63
CA PRO A 32 12.99 -21.49 8.04
C PRO A 32 11.89 -20.90 8.94
N ALA A 33 10.91 -20.22 8.34
CA ALA A 33 9.76 -19.74 9.09
C ALA A 33 8.90 -20.92 9.57
N THR A 34 8.38 -20.84 10.78
CA THR A 34 7.45 -21.82 11.31
C THR A 34 6.08 -21.71 10.62
N PRO A 35 5.26 -22.77 10.59
CA PRO A 35 3.91 -22.68 10.03
C PRO A 35 3.04 -21.60 10.68
N ALA A 36 3.24 -21.30 11.96
CA ALA A 36 2.53 -20.24 12.67
C ALA A 36 2.95 -18.84 12.17
N GLU A 37 4.25 -18.64 11.94
CA GLU A 37 4.77 -17.41 11.36
C GLU A 37 4.28 -17.22 9.92
N ILE A 38 4.34 -18.26 9.09
CA ILE A 38 3.81 -18.22 7.73
C ILE A 38 2.34 -17.82 7.76
N LYS A 39 1.52 -18.49 8.58
CA LYS A 39 0.08 -18.21 8.69
C LYS A 39 -0.22 -16.78 9.14
N ALA A 40 0.62 -16.20 9.99
CA ALA A 40 0.44 -14.82 10.47
C ALA A 40 0.72 -13.75 9.39
N TRP A 41 1.53 -14.09 8.39
CA TRP A 41 1.92 -13.20 7.30
C TRP A 41 1.22 -13.49 5.98
N ASP A 42 0.77 -14.72 5.76
CA ASP A 42 0.08 -15.17 4.56
C ASP A 42 -1.42 -14.82 4.66
N ILE A 43 -1.68 -13.52 4.57
CA ILE A 43 -3.04 -12.95 4.57
C ILE A 43 -3.39 -12.33 3.22
N ASP A 44 -2.62 -12.62 2.19
CA ASP A 44 -2.82 -12.05 0.85
C ASP A 44 -4.13 -12.53 0.23
N VAL A 45 -4.89 -11.59 -0.31
CA VAL A 45 -6.08 -11.88 -1.11
C VAL A 45 -5.78 -11.60 -2.58
N ARG A 46 -5.61 -12.66 -3.34
CA ARG A 46 -5.23 -12.59 -4.76
C ARG A 46 -6.42 -12.19 -5.63
N PRO A 47 -6.19 -11.71 -6.87
CA PRO A 47 -7.26 -11.39 -7.82
C PRO A 47 -8.16 -12.57 -8.19
N ASP A 48 -7.69 -13.80 -8.02
CA ASP A 48 -8.47 -15.05 -8.18
C ASP A 48 -9.18 -15.46 -6.87
N PHE A 49 -9.21 -14.58 -5.87
CA PHE A 49 -9.76 -14.77 -4.54
C PHE A 49 -9.13 -15.90 -3.70
N LYS A 50 -8.00 -16.42 -4.14
CA LYS A 50 -7.21 -17.30 -3.27
C LYS A 50 -6.70 -16.53 -2.08
N GLY A 51 -6.86 -17.08 -0.89
CA GLY A 51 -6.52 -16.42 0.37
C GLY A 51 -7.64 -15.57 0.96
N LEU A 52 -8.77 -15.38 0.25
CA LEU A 52 -9.92 -14.66 0.80
C LEU A 52 -10.48 -15.40 2.02
N PRO A 53 -10.59 -14.75 3.19
CA PRO A 53 -11.20 -15.37 4.35
C PRO A 53 -12.71 -15.57 4.15
N LYS A 54 -13.29 -16.55 4.86
CA LYS A 54 -14.74 -16.67 4.95
C LYS A 54 -15.32 -15.54 5.78
N GLY A 55 -16.48 -15.04 5.37
CA GLY A 55 -17.18 -13.99 6.08
C GLY A 55 -18.21 -13.26 5.23
N SER A 56 -18.93 -12.35 5.87
CA SER A 56 -19.92 -11.50 5.23
C SER A 56 -20.16 -10.21 6.01
N GLY A 57 -20.64 -9.17 5.32
CA GLY A 57 -21.00 -7.91 5.97
C GLY A 57 -22.02 -7.12 5.15
N SER A 58 -22.98 -6.50 5.83
CA SER A 58 -23.99 -5.65 5.21
C SER A 58 -23.50 -4.22 5.00
N VAL A 59 -24.14 -3.48 4.11
CA VAL A 59 -23.91 -2.05 3.89
C VAL A 59 -24.12 -1.27 5.19
N ASP A 60 -25.22 -1.50 5.90
CA ASP A 60 -25.55 -0.79 7.14
C ASP A 60 -24.47 -0.98 8.21
N LYS A 61 -24.02 -2.24 8.41
CA LYS A 61 -22.94 -2.52 9.35
C LYS A 61 -21.62 -1.89 8.90
N GLY A 62 -21.42 -1.85 7.60
CA GLY A 62 -20.25 -1.19 7.00
C GLY A 62 -20.24 0.31 7.24
N GLN A 63 -21.39 0.96 7.15
CA GLN A 63 -21.53 2.37 7.48
C GLN A 63 -21.15 2.66 8.93
N GLU A 64 -21.72 1.94 9.89
CA GLU A 64 -21.38 2.09 11.31
C GLU A 64 -19.87 1.96 11.57
N LEU A 65 -19.26 0.92 11.03
CA LEU A 65 -17.83 0.66 11.19
C LEU A 65 -16.96 1.72 10.49
N PHE A 66 -17.38 2.18 9.33
CA PHE A 66 -16.67 3.19 8.57
C PHE A 66 -16.70 4.55 9.29
N GLU A 67 -17.86 4.94 9.80
CA GLU A 67 -18.01 6.16 10.59
C GLU A 67 -17.17 6.11 11.86
N GLU A 68 -17.13 4.97 12.56
CA GLU A 68 -16.35 4.78 13.78
C GLU A 68 -14.83 4.81 13.52
N LYS A 69 -14.35 4.09 12.49
CA LYS A 69 -12.94 3.74 12.34
C LYS A 69 -12.23 4.44 11.17
N CYS A 70 -12.94 4.96 10.19
CA CYS A 70 -12.38 5.41 8.91
C CYS A 70 -12.70 6.88 8.61
N ALA A 71 -13.88 7.36 8.97
CA ALA A 71 -14.39 8.67 8.59
C ALA A 71 -13.51 9.85 9.07
N SER A 72 -12.81 9.69 10.18
CA SER A 72 -11.88 10.73 10.69
C SER A 72 -10.79 11.12 9.67
N CYS A 73 -10.42 10.20 8.79
CA CYS A 73 -9.42 10.42 7.74
C CYS A 73 -10.05 10.47 6.34
N HIS A 74 -11.09 9.67 6.10
CA HIS A 74 -11.66 9.49 4.77
C HIS A 74 -12.97 10.24 4.53
N GLY A 75 -13.45 11.01 5.52
CA GLY A 75 -14.78 11.62 5.44
C GLY A 75 -15.91 10.58 5.62
N THR A 76 -17.11 11.02 6.00
CA THR A 76 -18.22 10.11 6.26
C THR A 76 -18.67 9.34 5.01
N PHE A 77 -18.56 9.97 3.86
CA PHE A 77 -18.94 9.40 2.56
C PHE A 77 -17.74 8.99 1.69
N GLY A 78 -16.56 8.80 2.29
CA GLY A 78 -15.35 8.44 1.55
C GLY A 78 -14.81 9.53 0.64
N GLU A 79 -15.27 10.78 0.82
CA GLU A 79 -14.87 11.97 0.08
C GLU A 79 -13.45 12.42 0.43
N SER A 80 -12.94 11.92 1.56
CA SER A 80 -11.62 12.26 2.11
C SER A 80 -11.45 13.74 2.47
N ASN A 81 -10.23 14.18 2.60
CA ASN A 81 -9.87 15.56 2.95
C ASN A 81 -8.72 16.03 2.05
N GLU A 82 -8.11 17.15 2.37
CA GLU A 82 -7.00 17.72 1.60
C GLU A 82 -5.75 16.81 1.54
N VAL A 83 -5.63 15.85 2.46
CA VAL A 83 -4.45 14.99 2.59
C VAL A 83 -4.62 13.68 1.84
N PHE A 84 -5.80 13.07 1.94
CA PHE A 84 -6.06 11.75 1.37
C PHE A 84 -6.90 11.84 0.08
N THR A 85 -6.56 10.98 -0.88
CA THR A 85 -7.36 10.85 -2.10
C THR A 85 -8.75 10.29 -1.75
N PRO A 86 -9.84 10.80 -2.32
CA PRO A 86 -11.16 10.23 -2.15
C PRO A 86 -11.21 8.74 -2.49
N LEU A 87 -12.01 8.01 -1.73
CA LEU A 87 -12.20 6.59 -1.96
C LEU A 87 -13.19 6.35 -3.09
N VAL A 88 -14.28 7.11 -3.11
CA VAL A 88 -15.44 6.92 -3.99
C VAL A 88 -15.70 8.13 -4.87
N GLY A 89 -16.57 7.96 -5.86
CA GLY A 89 -16.95 8.98 -6.84
C GLY A 89 -16.12 8.94 -8.12
N GLY A 90 -16.45 9.80 -9.07
CA GLY A 90 -15.71 9.97 -10.32
C GLY A 90 -15.91 8.86 -11.35
N THR A 91 -16.90 7.98 -11.17
CA THR A 91 -17.26 6.94 -12.14
C THR A 91 -18.68 7.10 -12.62
N THR A 92 -19.01 6.50 -13.75
CA THR A 92 -20.32 6.54 -14.40
C THR A 92 -20.89 5.12 -14.55
N LYS A 93 -22.18 5.04 -14.85
CA LYS A 93 -22.83 3.75 -15.20
C LYS A 93 -22.22 3.11 -16.45
N ASP A 94 -21.73 3.94 -17.38
CA ASP A 94 -21.04 3.44 -18.57
C ASP A 94 -19.66 2.85 -18.22
N ASP A 95 -18.94 3.43 -17.27
CA ASP A 95 -17.69 2.87 -16.77
C ASP A 95 -17.93 1.49 -16.12
N ILE A 96 -18.99 1.36 -15.31
CA ILE A 96 -19.40 0.08 -14.72
C ILE A 96 -19.74 -0.93 -15.84
N LYS A 97 -20.46 -0.51 -16.86
CA LYS A 97 -20.83 -1.36 -17.99
C LYS A 97 -19.62 -1.82 -18.79
N THR A 98 -18.73 -0.91 -19.13
CA THR A 98 -17.54 -1.19 -19.95
C THR A 98 -16.38 -1.80 -19.15
N GLY A 99 -16.34 -1.56 -17.86
CA GLY A 99 -15.23 -1.91 -16.98
C GLY A 99 -13.97 -1.05 -17.22
N ARG A 100 -14.15 0.12 -17.84
CA ARG A 100 -13.06 1.08 -18.09
C ARG A 100 -13.51 2.48 -17.75
N VAL A 101 -12.79 3.13 -16.87
CA VAL A 101 -13.04 4.54 -16.51
C VAL A 101 -12.44 5.43 -17.62
N LYS A 102 -13.32 5.93 -18.47
CA LYS A 102 -12.96 6.72 -19.64
C LYS A 102 -12.13 7.96 -19.26
N GLY A 103 -12.50 8.64 -18.20
CA GLY A 103 -11.83 9.85 -17.73
C GLY A 103 -10.37 9.67 -17.33
N LEU A 104 -9.93 8.44 -16.98
CA LEU A 104 -8.50 8.16 -16.72
C LEU A 104 -7.64 8.32 -17.97
N SER A 105 -8.19 8.00 -19.15
CA SER A 105 -7.47 8.07 -20.42
C SER A 105 -7.57 9.45 -21.04
N SER A 106 -8.74 10.13 -20.92
CA SER A 106 -8.96 11.46 -21.50
C SER A 106 -8.36 12.60 -20.67
N GLY A 107 -8.04 12.33 -19.39
CA GLY A 107 -7.60 13.36 -18.45
C GLY A 107 -8.73 14.27 -17.93
N GLU A 108 -9.97 13.94 -18.23
CA GLU A 108 -11.16 14.75 -17.88
C GLU A 108 -11.67 14.50 -16.45
N LEU A 109 -11.05 13.60 -15.69
CA LEU A 109 -11.42 13.40 -14.29
C LEU A 109 -10.96 14.59 -13.44
N PRO A 110 -11.88 15.28 -12.78
CA PRO A 110 -11.53 16.36 -11.86
C PRO A 110 -10.72 15.84 -10.68
N GLN A 111 -10.98 14.59 -10.27
CA GLN A 111 -10.27 13.93 -9.18
C GLN A 111 -10.24 12.41 -9.41
N ARG A 112 -9.07 11.82 -9.16
CA ARG A 112 -8.91 10.36 -9.21
C ARG A 112 -9.22 9.78 -7.84
N THR A 113 -10.21 8.90 -7.77
CA THR A 113 -10.59 8.18 -6.56
C THR A 113 -10.01 6.77 -6.55
N THR A 114 -10.15 6.05 -5.44
CA THR A 114 -9.74 4.65 -5.36
C THR A 114 -10.49 3.81 -6.40
N PHE A 115 -11.82 3.96 -6.49
CA PHE A 115 -12.62 3.17 -7.43
C PHE A 115 -12.48 3.58 -8.90
N THR A 116 -11.95 4.75 -9.22
CA THR A 116 -11.58 5.07 -10.60
C THR A 116 -10.31 4.32 -11.05
N LYS A 117 -9.46 3.92 -10.13
CA LYS A 117 -8.13 3.32 -10.42
C LYS A 117 -8.09 1.82 -10.23
N VAL A 118 -8.75 1.29 -9.22
CA VAL A 118 -8.62 -0.11 -8.83
C VAL A 118 -9.31 -1.03 -9.83
N ALA A 119 -8.60 -2.06 -10.26
CA ALA A 119 -9.12 -3.05 -11.21
C ALA A 119 -9.69 -4.28 -10.50
N THR A 120 -9.24 -4.60 -9.31
CA THR A 120 -9.64 -5.81 -8.58
C THR A 120 -10.15 -5.48 -7.19
N ILE A 121 -11.33 -6.01 -6.86
CA ILE A 121 -11.94 -5.83 -5.53
C ILE A 121 -11.10 -6.50 -4.44
N SER A 122 -10.42 -7.58 -4.78
CA SER A 122 -9.48 -8.27 -3.89
C SER A 122 -8.38 -7.35 -3.38
N THR A 123 -7.89 -6.43 -4.22
CA THR A 123 -6.88 -5.43 -3.81
C THR A 123 -7.42 -4.50 -2.73
N VAL A 124 -8.68 -4.06 -2.85
CA VAL A 124 -9.29 -3.19 -1.84
C VAL A 124 -9.50 -3.96 -0.54
N PHE A 125 -9.99 -5.20 -0.62
CA PHE A 125 -10.17 -6.07 0.53
C PHE A 125 -8.84 -6.30 1.26
N ASP A 126 -7.81 -6.71 0.51
CA ASP A 126 -6.47 -6.98 1.06
C ASP A 126 -5.88 -5.75 1.73
N TYR A 127 -6.01 -4.58 1.10
CA TYR A 127 -5.50 -3.33 1.65
C TYR A 127 -6.19 -2.95 2.96
N ILE A 128 -7.52 -3.04 3.01
CA ILE A 128 -8.29 -2.76 4.23
C ILE A 128 -7.87 -3.72 5.35
N GLN A 129 -7.86 -5.03 5.07
CA GLN A 129 -7.49 -6.04 6.05
C GLN A 129 -6.07 -5.86 6.59
N ARG A 130 -5.14 -5.48 5.72
CA ARG A 130 -3.71 -5.43 6.00
C ARG A 130 -3.27 -4.14 6.68
N ALA A 131 -3.81 -3.01 6.22
CA ALA A 131 -3.26 -1.68 6.50
C ALA A 131 -4.23 -0.73 7.19
N MET A 132 -5.53 -1.01 7.22
CA MET A 132 -6.54 -0.13 7.78
C MET A 132 -7.22 -0.72 9.02
N PRO A 133 -7.61 0.13 9.99
CA PRO A 133 -7.28 1.54 10.14
C PRO A 133 -5.77 1.76 10.29
N TRP A 134 -5.25 2.84 9.74
CA TRP A 134 -3.81 3.12 9.77
C TRP A 134 -3.23 3.17 11.19
N THR A 135 -4.01 3.61 12.16
CA THR A 135 -3.64 3.65 13.58
C THR A 135 -3.64 2.27 14.24
N ALA A 136 -4.29 1.26 13.64
CA ALA A 136 -4.40 -0.11 14.16
C ALA A 136 -4.46 -1.14 13.00
N PRO A 137 -3.37 -1.31 12.23
CA PRO A 137 -3.33 -2.27 11.12
C PRO A 137 -3.65 -3.70 11.59
N LYS A 138 -4.36 -4.47 10.78
CA LYS A 138 -4.77 -5.87 11.04
C LYS A 138 -5.72 -6.04 12.25
N SER A 139 -6.35 -4.98 12.72
CA SER A 139 -7.30 -5.06 13.85
C SER A 139 -8.71 -5.49 13.44
N LEU A 140 -9.06 -5.36 12.16
CA LEU A 140 -10.37 -5.70 11.64
C LEU A 140 -10.54 -7.22 11.46
N LYS A 141 -11.71 -7.71 11.86
CA LYS A 141 -12.14 -9.09 11.55
C LYS A 141 -12.61 -9.19 10.09
N PRO A 142 -12.57 -10.39 9.47
CA PRO A 142 -13.04 -10.56 8.10
C PRO A 142 -14.43 -9.97 7.83
N ASP A 143 -15.40 -10.23 8.69
CA ASP A 143 -16.76 -9.70 8.55
C ASP A 143 -16.81 -8.17 8.57
N GLU A 144 -15.96 -7.53 9.38
CA GLU A 144 -15.85 -6.07 9.42
C GLU A 144 -15.27 -5.52 8.10
N VAL A 145 -14.30 -6.23 7.51
CA VAL A 145 -13.73 -5.85 6.20
C VAL A 145 -14.77 -6.00 5.10
N PHE A 146 -15.54 -7.10 5.08
CA PHE A 146 -16.64 -7.29 4.15
C PHE A 146 -17.70 -6.18 4.28
N ALA A 147 -18.06 -5.83 5.51
CA ALA A 147 -19.05 -4.78 5.78
C ALA A 147 -18.55 -3.40 5.29
N ILE A 148 -17.35 -2.98 5.66
CA ILE A 148 -16.76 -1.72 5.23
C ILE A 148 -16.68 -1.67 3.70
N LEU A 149 -16.25 -2.74 3.06
CA LEU A 149 -16.18 -2.82 1.61
C LEU A 149 -17.57 -2.76 0.97
N ALA A 150 -18.59 -3.41 1.55
CA ALA A 150 -19.98 -3.31 1.08
C ALA A 150 -20.47 -1.86 1.11
N TYR A 151 -20.20 -1.12 2.18
CA TYR A 151 -20.54 0.29 2.30
C TYR A 151 -19.86 1.15 1.23
N LEU A 152 -18.56 0.98 1.01
CA LEU A 152 -17.83 1.70 -0.03
C LEU A 152 -18.37 1.40 -1.44
N LEU A 153 -18.76 0.15 -1.70
CA LEU A 153 -19.39 -0.26 -2.96
C LEU A 153 -20.79 0.37 -3.14
N ASN A 154 -21.53 0.52 -2.05
CA ASN A 154 -22.82 1.21 -2.07
C ASN A 154 -22.65 2.71 -2.31
N LEU A 155 -21.72 3.37 -1.63
CA LEU A 155 -21.38 4.77 -1.89
C LEU A 155 -20.95 5.02 -3.35
N GLN A 156 -20.36 4.01 -3.98
CA GLN A 156 -19.96 4.03 -5.39
C GLN A 156 -21.10 3.68 -6.35
N GLU A 157 -22.32 3.45 -5.85
CA GLU A 157 -23.51 3.01 -6.61
C GLU A 157 -23.32 1.67 -7.35
N ILE A 158 -22.42 0.80 -6.88
CA ILE A 158 -22.16 -0.52 -7.45
C ILE A 158 -23.16 -1.55 -6.91
N VAL A 159 -23.53 -1.46 -5.63
CA VAL A 159 -24.47 -2.36 -4.96
C VAL A 159 -25.56 -1.56 -4.26
N PRO A 160 -26.77 -2.13 -4.08
CA PRO A 160 -27.88 -1.46 -3.38
C PRO A 160 -27.63 -1.41 -1.85
N ALA A 161 -28.42 -0.59 -1.15
CA ALA A 161 -28.24 -0.35 0.29
C ALA A 161 -28.50 -1.59 1.16
N ASP A 162 -29.36 -2.50 0.72
CA ASP A 162 -29.67 -3.76 1.41
C ASP A 162 -28.71 -4.90 1.09
N PHE A 163 -27.59 -4.61 0.39
CA PHE A 163 -26.66 -5.63 -0.05
C PHE A 163 -25.81 -6.18 1.10
N VAL A 164 -25.57 -7.49 1.04
CA VAL A 164 -24.64 -8.19 1.93
C VAL A 164 -23.49 -8.76 1.08
N LEU A 165 -22.30 -8.23 1.25
CA LEU A 165 -21.10 -8.75 0.61
C LEU A 165 -20.55 -9.95 1.38
N SER A 166 -20.09 -10.98 0.69
CA SER A 166 -19.56 -12.19 1.30
C SER A 166 -18.48 -12.84 0.44
N ASP A 167 -17.77 -13.81 1.02
CA ASP A 167 -16.83 -14.68 0.30
C ASP A 167 -17.48 -15.46 -0.87
N LYS A 168 -18.81 -15.58 -0.88
CA LYS A 168 -19.55 -16.32 -1.91
C LYS A 168 -19.92 -15.45 -3.12
N ASN A 169 -20.14 -14.16 -2.94
CA ASN A 169 -20.64 -13.27 -3.98
C ASN A 169 -19.64 -12.18 -4.43
N ILE A 170 -18.52 -12.01 -3.74
CA ILE A 170 -17.51 -10.99 -4.08
C ILE A 170 -16.98 -11.14 -5.52
N GLY A 171 -16.92 -12.38 -6.03
CA GLY A 171 -16.53 -12.66 -7.41
C GLY A 171 -17.52 -12.12 -8.45
N GLU A 172 -18.81 -12.09 -8.11
CA GLU A 172 -19.84 -11.47 -8.96
C GLU A 172 -19.70 -9.95 -8.93
N VAL A 173 -19.47 -9.38 -7.75
CA VAL A 173 -19.26 -7.94 -7.57
C VAL A 173 -18.00 -7.47 -8.31
N GLN A 174 -16.95 -8.29 -8.43
CA GLN A 174 -15.79 -8.01 -9.25
C GLN A 174 -16.17 -7.61 -10.69
N ASN A 175 -17.21 -8.23 -11.25
CA ASN A 175 -17.68 -7.94 -12.61
C ASN A 175 -18.41 -6.60 -12.74
N LEU A 176 -18.69 -5.94 -11.64
CA LEU A 176 -19.34 -4.62 -11.58
C LEU A 176 -18.32 -3.50 -11.35
N LEU A 177 -17.04 -3.79 -11.05
CA LEU A 177 -16.07 -2.74 -10.83
C LEU A 177 -15.88 -1.87 -12.07
N PRO A 178 -15.91 -0.53 -11.92
CA PRO A 178 -15.88 0.40 -13.04
C PRO A 178 -14.57 0.39 -13.83
N ASN A 179 -13.48 -0.05 -13.21
CA ASN A 179 -12.16 -0.13 -13.87
C ASN A 179 -11.60 -1.55 -13.95
N ARG A 180 -12.44 -2.59 -13.88
CA ARG A 180 -12.00 -4.00 -13.91
C ARG A 180 -11.15 -4.38 -15.12
N ASN A 181 -11.34 -3.70 -16.24
CA ASN A 181 -10.59 -3.89 -17.49
C ASN A 181 -9.47 -2.84 -17.67
N GLY A 182 -9.23 -2.00 -16.64
CA GLY A 182 -8.22 -0.93 -16.69
C GLY A 182 -6.79 -1.40 -16.57
N MET A 183 -6.60 -2.61 -16.06
CA MET A 183 -5.28 -3.22 -15.93
C MET A 183 -4.97 -4.10 -17.15
N THR A 184 -3.78 -3.94 -17.71
CA THR A 184 -3.31 -4.85 -18.75
C THR A 184 -2.55 -6.02 -18.13
N THR A 185 -2.73 -7.20 -18.70
CA THR A 185 -1.94 -8.40 -18.39
C THR A 185 -0.98 -8.77 -19.52
N ASP A 186 -0.98 -7.99 -20.62
CA ASP A 186 -0.15 -8.20 -21.79
C ASP A 186 1.19 -7.46 -21.68
N HIS A 187 1.95 -7.77 -20.64
CA HIS A 187 3.24 -7.13 -20.35
C HIS A 187 4.34 -8.10 -19.90
N GLY A 188 4.10 -9.40 -19.89
CA GLY A 188 5.10 -10.43 -19.53
C GLY A 188 5.57 -10.41 -18.06
N MET A 189 5.15 -9.44 -17.24
CA MET A 189 5.55 -9.36 -15.82
C MET A 189 4.88 -10.42 -14.94
N TRP A 190 3.70 -10.89 -15.33
CA TRP A 190 2.98 -11.92 -14.61
C TRP A 190 3.05 -13.25 -15.37
N PRO A 191 3.88 -14.19 -14.91
CA PRO A 191 3.95 -15.50 -15.50
C PRO A 191 2.69 -16.31 -15.24
N GLY A 192 2.46 -17.34 -16.05
CA GLY A 192 1.39 -18.30 -15.86
C GLY A 192 0.23 -18.12 -16.83
N ALA A 193 -0.86 -18.81 -16.57
CA ALA A 193 -1.99 -18.88 -17.47
C ALA A 193 -2.63 -17.50 -17.69
N SER A 194 -3.09 -17.24 -18.92
CA SER A 194 -3.90 -16.06 -19.25
C SER A 194 -5.29 -16.15 -18.60
N ALA A 195 -5.99 -15.02 -18.53
CA ALA A 195 -7.36 -14.96 -18.03
C ALA A 195 -8.30 -15.93 -18.75
N ALA A 196 -8.13 -16.11 -20.08
CA ALA A 196 -8.88 -17.09 -20.88
C ALA A 196 -8.67 -18.55 -20.45
N LYS A 197 -7.59 -18.83 -19.72
CA LYS A 197 -7.27 -20.15 -19.14
C LYS A 197 -7.42 -20.18 -17.62
N GLY A 198 -8.17 -19.23 -17.05
CA GLY A 198 -8.41 -19.15 -15.61
C GLY A 198 -7.22 -18.65 -14.78
N GLY A 199 -6.24 -18.00 -15.40
CA GLY A 199 -5.09 -17.41 -14.73
C GLY A 199 -5.14 -15.88 -14.70
N ILE A 200 -4.14 -15.28 -14.10
CA ILE A 200 -3.96 -13.82 -14.02
C ILE A 200 -2.81 -13.30 -14.88
N GLY A 201 -2.05 -14.19 -15.49
CA GLY A 201 -0.95 -13.86 -16.39
C GLY A 201 -1.40 -13.70 -17.84
N ASN A 202 -0.44 -13.45 -18.74
CA ASN A 202 -0.67 -13.39 -20.17
C ASN A 202 -0.32 -14.71 -20.90
N GLY A 203 0.03 -15.77 -20.18
CA GLY A 203 0.48 -17.05 -20.72
C GLY A 203 1.93 -17.07 -21.19
N GLY A 204 2.62 -15.93 -21.10
CA GLY A 204 4.01 -15.76 -21.50
C GLY A 204 5.02 -16.06 -20.40
N LYS A 205 6.27 -15.97 -20.75
CA LYS A 205 7.36 -15.90 -19.78
C LYS A 205 7.50 -14.44 -19.32
N PRO A 206 7.87 -14.21 -18.05
CA PRO A 206 8.20 -12.86 -17.59
C PRO A 206 9.29 -12.25 -18.51
N ASP A 207 9.15 -10.99 -18.86
CA ASP A 207 10.13 -10.23 -19.60
C ASP A 207 11.30 -9.75 -18.72
N MET A 208 11.59 -10.49 -17.67
CA MET A 208 12.62 -10.20 -16.66
C MET A 208 14.06 -10.41 -17.14
N ASN A 209 14.27 -10.56 -18.45
CA ASN A 209 15.59 -10.59 -19.07
C ASN A 209 16.20 -9.18 -19.18
N ASN A 210 16.05 -8.36 -18.18
CA ASN A 210 16.78 -7.10 -18.06
C ASN A 210 18.28 -7.40 -17.95
N LYS A 211 18.92 -7.55 -19.10
CA LYS A 211 20.37 -7.44 -19.16
C LYS A 211 20.72 -5.98 -18.89
N ALA A 212 21.52 -5.75 -17.86
CA ALA A 212 22.09 -4.43 -17.66
C ALA A 212 22.65 -3.92 -18.99
N CYS A 213 22.26 -2.73 -19.39
CA CYS A 213 22.73 -2.14 -20.61
C CYS A 213 24.21 -1.78 -20.44
N MET A 214 25.10 -2.68 -20.85
CA MET A 214 26.56 -2.48 -20.81
C MET A 214 27.14 -2.05 -22.15
N LYS A 215 26.42 -2.27 -23.25
CA LYS A 215 26.83 -1.91 -24.62
C LYS A 215 25.59 -1.58 -25.45
N ASN A 216 25.72 -0.64 -26.38
CA ASN A 216 24.67 -0.21 -27.27
C ASN A 216 23.40 0.28 -26.52
N CYS A 217 23.60 0.93 -25.40
CA CYS A 217 22.53 1.57 -24.68
C CYS A 217 21.91 2.67 -25.53
N LYS A 218 20.62 2.96 -25.32
CA LYS A 218 19.99 4.11 -25.97
C LYS A 218 20.77 5.37 -25.58
N THR A 219 21.19 6.12 -26.58
CA THR A 219 21.89 7.40 -26.40
C THR A 219 20.96 8.53 -26.04
N GLU A 220 19.66 8.36 -26.36
CA GLU A 220 18.62 9.34 -26.05
C GLU A 220 17.56 8.71 -25.14
N VAL A 221 17.20 9.44 -24.09
CA VAL A 221 16.09 9.10 -23.21
C VAL A 221 14.89 9.96 -23.61
N ARG A 222 13.82 9.32 -24.07
CA ARG A 222 12.53 9.99 -24.28
C ARG A 222 11.79 10.04 -22.95
N ILE A 223 11.70 11.23 -22.36
CA ILE A 223 10.87 11.45 -21.18
C ILE A 223 9.42 11.53 -21.63
N GLY A 224 8.60 10.56 -21.23
CA GLY A 224 7.17 10.49 -21.57
C GLY A 224 6.30 11.33 -20.66
N SER A 225 6.73 11.53 -19.41
CA SER A 225 6.05 12.38 -18.43
C SER A 225 7.02 12.81 -17.34
N THR A 226 6.74 13.92 -16.68
CA THR A 226 7.48 14.38 -15.49
C THR A 226 6.50 14.58 -14.36
N LEU A 227 6.97 14.41 -13.13
CA LEU A 227 6.19 14.82 -11.97
C LEU A 227 5.97 16.34 -12.00
N PRO A 228 4.76 16.84 -11.75
CA PRO A 228 4.52 18.25 -11.58
C PRO A 228 5.32 18.80 -10.37
N GLU A 229 5.63 20.09 -10.39
CA GLU A 229 6.47 20.71 -9.35
C GLU A 229 5.96 20.43 -7.93
N TYR A 230 4.64 20.52 -7.70
CA TYR A 230 4.04 20.27 -6.38
C TYR A 230 4.20 18.80 -5.90
N ALA A 231 4.40 17.85 -6.81
CA ALA A 231 4.57 16.43 -6.49
C ALA A 231 6.05 16.00 -6.43
N ARG A 232 6.96 16.86 -6.91
CA ARG A 232 8.38 16.53 -7.02
C ARG A 232 9.04 16.34 -5.67
N ASP A 233 8.70 17.18 -4.71
CA ASP A 233 9.23 17.18 -3.34
C ASP A 233 8.12 17.04 -2.29
N ALA A 234 6.99 16.42 -2.64
CA ALA A 234 5.83 16.29 -1.75
C ALA A 234 6.17 15.59 -0.41
N HIS A 235 7.19 14.75 -0.41
CA HIS A 235 7.70 14.04 0.77
C HIS A 235 9.14 14.46 1.13
N GLY A 236 9.61 15.58 0.61
CA GLY A 236 10.99 16.03 0.73
C GLY A 236 11.96 15.27 -0.19
N ASN A 237 13.24 15.58 -0.08
CA ASN A 237 14.27 14.95 -0.89
C ASN A 237 14.41 13.45 -0.49
N LEU A 238 13.98 12.55 -1.34
CA LEU A 238 14.07 11.10 -1.09
C LEU A 238 15.50 10.61 -0.91
N PHE A 239 16.47 11.29 -1.53
CA PHE A 239 17.89 10.96 -1.34
C PHE A 239 18.34 11.26 0.10
N GLU A 240 17.90 12.35 0.69
CA GLU A 240 18.21 12.72 2.07
C GLU A 240 17.45 11.91 3.09
N GLN A 241 16.32 11.31 2.69
CA GLN A 241 15.51 10.41 3.53
C GLN A 241 16.05 8.97 3.56
N ASN A 242 16.98 8.62 2.69
CA ASN A 242 17.60 7.32 2.71
C ASN A 242 18.36 7.15 4.03
N ARG A 243 17.92 6.16 4.82
CA ARG A 243 18.60 5.79 6.04
C ARG A 243 19.97 5.21 5.69
N ASP A 244 20.99 5.60 6.41
CA ASP A 244 22.31 4.97 6.34
C ASP A 244 22.27 3.57 6.95
N PHE A 245 21.79 2.60 6.18
CA PHE A 245 21.84 1.18 6.54
C PHE A 245 23.11 0.49 6.03
N GLY A 246 24.21 1.19 6.04
CA GLY A 246 25.47 0.71 5.45
C GLY A 246 25.53 0.94 3.93
N PRO A 247 26.56 0.40 3.26
CA PRO A 247 26.81 0.68 1.86
C PRO A 247 25.63 0.23 0.99
N VAL A 248 25.05 1.18 0.26
CA VAL A 248 24.05 0.90 -0.77
C VAL A 248 24.72 0.77 -2.14
N ARG A 249 24.07 0.07 -3.06
CA ARG A 249 24.60 -0.12 -4.42
C ARG A 249 24.91 1.23 -5.08
N GLY A 250 26.15 1.41 -5.49
CA GLY A 250 26.67 2.66 -6.08
C GLY A 250 27.33 3.61 -5.09
N GLN A 251 27.24 3.37 -3.80
CA GLN A 251 27.97 4.14 -2.80
C GLN A 251 29.48 3.83 -2.86
N LYS A 252 30.32 4.85 -2.86
CA LYS A 252 31.76 4.69 -2.76
C LYS A 252 32.14 4.32 -1.33
N THR A 253 32.58 3.09 -1.11
CA THR A 253 32.94 2.54 0.21
C THR A 253 34.46 2.35 0.42
N GLY A 254 35.28 2.91 -0.48
CA GLY A 254 36.74 2.83 -0.39
C GLY A 254 37.33 3.67 0.77
N ALA A 255 38.51 3.27 1.25
CA ALA A 255 39.26 4.05 2.22
C ALA A 255 39.51 5.47 1.66
N GLY A 256 38.88 6.48 2.21
CA GLY A 256 38.89 7.86 1.70
C GLY A 256 37.45 8.38 1.34
N ALA A 257 36.43 7.54 1.36
CA ALA A 257 35.05 8.04 1.45
C ALA A 257 34.90 8.66 2.84
N SER A 258 35.12 9.97 2.92
CA SER A 258 34.76 10.74 4.11
C SER A 258 33.28 10.43 4.36
N ALA A 259 32.98 9.87 5.53
CA ALA A 259 31.63 9.99 6.04
C ALA A 259 31.30 11.48 5.92
N ALA A 260 30.33 11.82 5.07
CA ALA A 260 29.82 13.18 5.06
C ALA A 260 29.58 13.53 6.54
N PRO A 261 30.07 14.67 7.03
CA PRO A 261 29.84 15.02 8.42
C PRO A 261 28.35 14.86 8.65
N VAL A 262 27.98 14.10 9.67
CA VAL A 262 26.59 13.99 10.12
C VAL A 262 26.21 15.44 10.38
N ALA A 263 25.51 16.05 9.45
CA ALA A 263 25.03 17.40 9.60
C ALA A 263 24.29 17.41 10.92
N ALA A 264 24.66 18.32 11.80
CA ALA A 264 24.03 18.40 13.11
C ALA A 264 22.51 18.36 12.86
N THR A 265 21.87 17.32 13.40
CA THR A 265 20.44 17.05 13.17
C THR A 265 19.68 18.34 13.50
N THR A 266 19.17 19.02 12.50
CA THR A 266 18.40 20.23 12.75
C THR A 266 17.09 19.85 13.45
N THR A 267 16.49 20.79 14.15
CA THR A 267 15.18 20.59 14.78
C THR A 267 14.14 20.10 13.76
N LEU A 268 14.26 20.57 12.52
CA LEU A 268 13.39 20.17 11.41
C LEU A 268 13.65 18.73 10.98
N ASP A 269 14.91 18.30 10.95
CA ASP A 269 15.26 16.89 10.67
C ASP A 269 14.73 15.96 11.74
N LEU A 270 14.77 16.39 13.00
CA LEU A 270 14.18 15.63 14.10
C LEU A 270 12.67 15.51 13.94
N ALA A 271 11.98 16.60 13.62
CA ALA A 271 10.55 16.59 13.37
C ALA A 271 10.16 15.69 12.17
N ASN A 272 10.97 15.69 11.11
CA ASN A 272 10.80 14.77 9.97
C ASN A 272 10.96 13.31 10.40
N LYS A 273 12.06 12.99 11.11
CA LYS A 273 12.35 11.63 11.56
C LYS A 273 11.29 11.08 12.51
N SER A 274 10.71 11.96 13.33
CA SER A 274 9.63 11.62 14.26
C SER A 274 8.23 11.60 13.61
N GLY A 275 8.14 11.78 12.29
CA GLY A 275 6.86 11.76 11.57
C GLY A 275 5.96 12.97 11.81
N CYS A 276 6.43 13.96 12.55
CA CYS A 276 5.62 15.14 12.90
C CYS A 276 5.20 15.96 11.68
N MET A 277 6.05 15.98 10.64
CA MET A 277 5.81 16.74 9.42
C MET A 277 4.68 16.17 8.54
N ALA A 278 4.24 14.94 8.82
CA ALA A 278 3.06 14.38 8.15
C ALA A 278 1.76 15.12 8.52
N CYS A 279 1.72 15.70 9.73
CA CYS A 279 0.56 16.40 10.24
C CYS A 279 0.78 17.90 10.44
N HIS A 280 2.02 18.36 10.54
CA HIS A 280 2.38 19.76 10.81
C HIS A 280 3.26 20.31 9.71
N GLY A 281 2.82 21.38 9.04
CA GLY A 281 3.69 22.16 8.16
C GLY A 281 4.55 23.14 8.96
N VAL A 282 5.59 23.69 8.34
CA VAL A 282 6.39 24.75 8.96
C VAL A 282 5.57 26.05 9.04
N ASN A 283 5.01 26.47 7.90
CA ASN A 283 4.32 27.74 7.76
C ASN A 283 2.80 27.62 7.67
N ASN A 284 2.28 26.45 7.41
CA ASN A 284 0.87 26.21 7.10
C ASN A 284 0.31 25.06 7.91
N LYS A 285 -0.97 25.13 8.19
CA LYS A 285 -1.73 24.03 8.76
C LYS A 285 -1.86 22.91 7.71
N ILE A 286 -1.60 21.66 8.12
CA ILE A 286 -1.91 20.45 7.34
C ILE A 286 -3.08 19.75 8.04
N VAL A 287 -2.85 18.86 8.94
CA VAL A 287 -3.84 18.27 9.85
C VAL A 287 -3.79 19.03 11.18
N GLY A 288 -2.61 19.15 11.76
CA GLY A 288 -2.30 19.99 12.91
C GLY A 288 -1.86 21.42 12.49
N PRO A 289 -1.73 22.34 13.45
CA PRO A 289 -1.27 23.70 13.18
C PRO A 289 0.14 23.72 12.61
N GLY A 290 0.45 24.74 11.81
CA GLY A 290 1.82 25.03 11.39
C GLY A 290 2.72 25.39 12.58
N TYR A 291 3.99 25.03 12.54
CA TYR A 291 4.92 25.31 13.65
C TYR A 291 5.02 26.81 13.93
N ASN A 292 5.01 27.65 12.91
CA ASN A 292 5.03 29.10 13.09
C ASN A 292 3.74 29.62 13.77
N GLU A 293 2.59 28.98 13.53
CA GLU A 293 1.35 29.31 14.24
C GLU A 293 1.44 28.89 15.74
N VAL A 294 2.04 27.74 16.01
CA VAL A 294 2.31 27.30 17.38
C VAL A 294 3.24 28.26 18.09
N ILE A 295 4.35 28.63 17.47
CA ILE A 295 5.29 29.61 18.01
C ILE A 295 4.59 30.95 18.30
N ALA A 296 3.84 31.46 17.33
CA ALA A 296 3.13 32.74 17.49
C ALA A 296 2.15 32.73 18.68
N ARG A 297 1.50 31.58 18.95
CA ARG A 297 0.53 31.44 20.04
C ARG A 297 1.15 31.29 21.42
N TYR A 298 2.33 30.68 21.50
CA TYR A 298 2.91 30.29 22.80
C TYR A 298 4.19 31.04 23.17
N LYS A 299 4.83 31.77 22.24
CA LYS A 299 6.13 32.43 22.46
C LYS A 299 6.25 33.36 23.68
N ASP A 300 5.13 33.94 24.10
CA ASP A 300 5.11 34.89 25.24
C ASP A 300 4.68 34.21 26.56
N GLN A 301 4.54 32.88 26.60
CA GLN A 301 4.15 32.10 27.77
C GLN A 301 5.39 31.46 28.40
N SER A 302 5.63 31.73 29.68
CA SER A 302 6.82 31.23 30.37
C SER A 302 6.86 29.71 30.56
N ASP A 303 5.70 29.03 30.50
CA ASP A 303 5.53 27.59 30.64
C ASP A 303 5.35 26.87 29.29
N ALA A 304 5.58 27.61 28.18
CA ALA A 304 5.31 27.11 26.83
C ALA A 304 6.05 25.80 26.51
N GLU A 305 7.32 25.72 26.84
CA GLU A 305 8.16 24.55 26.53
C GLU A 305 7.64 23.30 27.24
N ASP A 306 7.44 23.36 28.55
CA ASP A 306 6.96 22.21 29.33
C ASP A 306 5.59 21.74 28.87
N ARG A 307 4.68 22.66 28.57
CA ARG A 307 3.34 22.37 28.06
C ARG A 307 3.39 21.73 26.67
N LEU A 308 4.22 22.22 25.77
CA LEU A 308 4.36 21.67 24.44
C LEU A 308 5.03 20.30 24.46
N VAL A 309 6.05 20.10 25.31
CA VAL A 309 6.67 18.79 25.52
C VAL A 309 5.66 17.79 26.08
N ALA A 310 4.89 18.18 27.09
CA ALA A 310 3.83 17.33 27.64
C ALA A 310 2.79 16.98 26.56
N LYS A 311 2.43 17.97 25.72
CA LYS A 311 1.47 17.77 24.62
C LYS A 311 1.99 16.81 23.55
N VAL A 312 3.27 16.86 23.20
CA VAL A 312 3.90 15.92 22.28
C VAL A 312 3.87 14.52 22.86
N LYS A 313 4.25 14.35 24.12
CA LYS A 313 4.30 13.03 24.78
C LYS A 313 2.92 12.39 24.98
N SER A 314 1.94 13.19 25.44
CA SER A 314 0.62 12.66 25.81
C SER A 314 -0.41 12.75 24.68
N GLY A 315 -0.11 13.49 23.63
CA GLY A 315 -1.09 13.85 22.63
C GLY A 315 -2.13 14.85 23.16
N GLY A 316 -3.24 14.98 22.45
CA GLY A 316 -4.37 15.77 22.93
C GLY A 316 -5.22 16.39 21.85
N GLN A 317 -6.34 16.96 22.27
CA GLN A 317 -7.39 17.48 21.42
C GLN A 317 -7.87 18.84 21.91
N GLY A 318 -8.53 19.61 21.06
CA GLY A 318 -9.28 20.81 21.41
C GLY A 318 -8.53 22.12 21.33
N ALA A 319 -7.21 22.17 21.56
CA ALA A 319 -6.45 23.42 21.53
C ALA A 319 -6.39 24.07 20.13
N TRP A 320 -6.44 23.26 19.08
CA TRP A 320 -6.32 23.67 17.66
C TRP A 320 -7.45 23.11 16.79
N GLY A 321 -8.51 22.58 17.39
CA GLY A 321 -9.65 21.97 16.74
C GLY A 321 -9.98 20.59 17.28
N SER A 322 -10.89 19.90 16.61
CA SER A 322 -11.42 18.60 17.04
C SER A 322 -10.53 17.40 16.68
N ILE A 323 -9.55 17.58 15.79
CA ILE A 323 -8.67 16.48 15.38
C ILE A 323 -7.65 16.23 16.48
N PRO A 324 -7.57 15.01 17.03
CA PRO A 324 -6.61 14.69 18.07
C PRO A 324 -5.19 14.58 17.51
N MET A 325 -4.23 15.12 18.25
CA MET A 325 -2.82 14.82 18.07
C MET A 325 -2.50 13.51 18.82
N PRO A 326 -1.96 12.47 18.17
CA PRO A 326 -1.59 11.24 18.84
C PRO A 326 -0.40 11.47 19.79
N PRO A 327 -0.25 10.64 20.85
CA PRO A 327 0.94 10.66 21.68
C PRO A 327 2.17 10.22 20.89
N ASN A 328 3.30 10.85 21.19
CA ASN A 328 4.60 10.55 20.59
C ASN A 328 5.64 10.44 21.72
N ALA A 329 5.70 9.26 22.35
CA ALA A 329 6.56 8.95 23.48
C ALA A 329 7.80 8.15 23.07
#